data_61bc09b116be66398f732ef3c2f94b2e
#
_entry.id   61bc09b116be66398f732ef3c2f94b2e
#
_cell.length_a   1.000
_cell.length_b   1.000
_cell.length_c   1.000
_cell.angle_alpha   90.00
_cell.angle_beta   90.00
_cell.angle_gamma   90.00
#
_symmetry.space_group_name_H-M   'P 1'
#
loop_
_entity.id
_entity.type
_entity.pdbx_description
1 polymer ?
#
loop_
_entity_poly.entity_id
_entity_poly.type
_entity_poly.pdbx_seq_one_letter_code
_entity_poly.pdbx_strand_id
1 'polypeptide(L)'
;PVTESGIVILESESQLLNMEGQKNNARIDEIFNELARKHMKEIYKMRKANDEAGLMALQDSLEAEATAQYKNEEKFKFTPEQIAAYTTIGGAPHLDGAYTVFGQVLEGMETVEKIEGAKTGRADRPVENVRILNATVIE
;
A
#
# COMPACT_ATOMS: atom_id res chain seq x y z
N PRO A 1 -16.02 14.29 0.69
CA PRO A 1 -16.80 15.39 0.13
C PRO A 1 -16.41 15.62 -1.34
N VAL A 2 -17.41 15.77 -2.20
CA VAL A 2 -17.18 16.16 -3.58
C VAL A 2 -17.03 17.68 -3.59
N THR A 3 -15.87 18.17 -4.00
CA THR A 3 -15.66 19.60 -4.26
C THR A 3 -16.01 19.90 -5.71
N GLU A 4 -16.26 21.18 -6.07
CA GLU A 4 -16.54 21.57 -7.47
C GLU A 4 -15.38 21.23 -8.41
N SER A 5 -14.20 20.97 -7.89
CA SER A 5 -12.96 20.65 -8.62
C SER A 5 -12.60 19.16 -8.66
N GLY A 6 -13.37 18.26 -8.06
CA GLY A 6 -13.07 16.82 -8.07
C GLY A 6 -13.46 16.09 -6.78
N ILE A 7 -13.20 14.79 -6.73
CA ILE A 7 -13.42 13.96 -5.56
C ILE A 7 -12.17 14.05 -4.68
N VAL A 8 -12.25 14.81 -3.59
CA VAL A 8 -11.25 14.77 -2.53
C VAL A 8 -11.67 13.71 -1.53
N ILE A 9 -10.90 12.67 -1.39
CA ILE A 9 -11.11 11.64 -0.37
C ILE A 9 -10.40 12.12 0.90
N LEU A 10 -11.18 12.44 1.93
CA LEU A 10 -10.67 12.71 3.26
C LEU A 10 -10.77 11.44 4.09
N GLU A 11 -9.65 11.01 4.64
CA GLU A 11 -9.63 9.88 5.56
C GLU A 11 -9.99 10.35 6.98
N SER A 12 -10.65 9.49 7.74
CA SER A 12 -10.80 9.71 9.17
C SER A 12 -9.58 9.16 9.91
N GLU A 13 -9.29 9.66 11.11
CA GLU A 13 -8.21 9.13 11.95
C GLU A 13 -8.36 7.63 12.19
N SER A 14 -9.60 7.14 12.37
CA SER A 14 -9.86 5.71 12.55
C SER A 14 -9.54 4.87 11.30
N GLN A 15 -9.74 5.42 10.09
CA GLN A 15 -9.34 4.77 8.85
C GLN A 15 -7.82 4.71 8.72
N LEU A 16 -7.12 5.79 9.07
CA LEU A 16 -5.65 5.82 9.08
C LEU A 16 -5.07 4.81 10.07
N LEU A 17 -5.62 4.71 11.29
CA LEU A 17 -5.22 3.70 12.26
C LEU A 17 -5.45 2.26 11.77
N ASN A 18 -6.57 2.02 11.07
CA ASN A 18 -6.81 0.74 10.43
C ASN A 18 -5.77 0.42 9.34
N MET A 19 -5.39 1.41 8.52
CA MET A 19 -4.35 1.25 7.51
C MET A 19 -2.98 0.97 8.13
N GLU A 20 -2.63 1.62 9.24
CA GLU A 20 -1.42 1.28 10.01
C GLU A 20 -1.43 -0.19 10.43
N GLY A 21 -2.55 -0.66 10.99
CA GLY A 21 -2.71 -2.05 11.38
C GLY A 21 -2.57 -3.02 10.19
N GLN A 22 -3.18 -2.71 9.06
CA GLN A 22 -3.07 -3.52 7.84
C GLN A 22 -1.63 -3.56 7.30
N LYS A 23 -0.92 -2.43 7.24
CA LYS A 23 0.48 -2.38 6.81
C LYS A 23 1.39 -3.20 7.74
N ASN A 24 1.18 -3.08 9.05
CA ASN A 24 1.93 -3.82 10.03
C ASN A 24 1.67 -5.34 9.95
N ASN A 25 0.42 -5.76 9.72
CA ASN A 25 0.09 -7.16 9.50
C ASN A 25 0.69 -7.69 8.18
N ALA A 26 0.63 -6.92 7.10
CA ALA A 26 1.24 -7.29 5.83
C ALA A 26 2.76 -7.51 5.97
N ARG A 27 3.44 -6.76 6.83
CA ARG A 27 4.86 -6.98 7.13
C ARG A 27 5.11 -8.31 7.84
N ILE A 28 4.24 -8.70 8.78
CA ILE A 28 4.32 -10.01 9.43
C ILE A 28 4.13 -11.13 8.39
N ASP A 29 3.17 -10.98 7.47
CA ASP A 29 2.93 -11.95 6.40
C ASP A 29 4.15 -12.07 5.45
N GLU A 30 4.83 -10.96 5.15
CA GLU A 30 6.08 -10.99 4.38
C GLU A 30 7.16 -11.80 5.08
N ILE A 31 7.41 -11.54 6.38
CA ILE A 31 8.39 -12.29 7.18
C ILE A 31 8.02 -13.78 7.20
N PHE A 32 6.74 -14.10 7.43
CA PHE A 32 6.24 -15.48 7.37
C PHE A 32 6.54 -16.14 6.03
N ASN A 33 6.26 -15.45 4.92
CA ASN A 33 6.52 -15.97 3.58
C ASN A 33 8.02 -16.17 3.31
N GLU A 34 8.88 -15.31 3.83
CA GLU A 34 10.33 -15.47 3.74
C GLU A 34 10.81 -16.71 4.52
N LEU A 35 10.29 -16.91 5.73
CA LEU A 35 10.55 -18.10 6.54
C LEU A 35 10.04 -19.36 5.86
N ALA A 36 8.80 -19.35 5.34
CA ALA A 36 8.22 -20.47 4.62
C ALA A 36 9.05 -20.86 3.38
N ARG A 37 9.61 -19.89 2.65
CA ARG A 37 10.52 -20.16 1.53
C ARG A 37 11.76 -20.94 1.95
N LYS A 38 12.34 -20.64 3.10
CA LYS A 38 13.50 -21.36 3.66
C LYS A 38 13.16 -22.82 3.98
N HIS A 39 11.90 -23.09 4.40
CA HIS A 39 11.41 -24.42 4.75
C HIS A 39 10.71 -25.16 3.59
N MET A 40 10.78 -24.64 2.35
CA MET A 40 10.05 -25.19 1.19
C MET A 40 10.30 -26.69 0.97
N LYS A 41 11.53 -27.17 1.18
CA LYS A 41 11.87 -28.60 1.03
C LYS A 41 11.18 -29.47 2.07
N GLU A 42 11.06 -28.98 3.29
CA GLU A 42 10.40 -29.64 4.41
C GLU A 42 8.88 -29.69 4.19
N ILE A 43 8.30 -28.56 3.83
CA ILE A 43 6.88 -28.43 3.46
C ILE A 43 6.54 -29.41 2.33
N TYR A 44 7.39 -29.51 1.30
CA TYR A 44 7.17 -30.43 0.20
C TYR A 44 7.19 -31.92 0.64
N LYS A 45 8.13 -32.29 1.53
CA LYS A 45 8.21 -33.66 2.07
C LYS A 45 6.95 -34.01 2.89
N MET A 46 6.51 -33.09 3.76
CA MET A 46 5.31 -33.29 4.57
C MET A 46 4.05 -33.41 3.71
N ARG A 47 3.90 -32.54 2.68
CA ARG A 47 2.79 -32.64 1.72
C ARG A 47 2.78 -33.97 0.98
N LYS A 48 3.95 -34.48 0.55
CA LYS A 48 4.07 -35.77 -0.15
C LYS A 48 3.74 -36.95 0.78
N ALA A 49 4.00 -36.81 2.08
CA ALA A 49 3.70 -37.80 3.10
C ALA A 49 2.26 -37.70 3.62
N ASN A 50 1.46 -36.70 3.20
CA ASN A 50 0.16 -36.35 3.77
C ASN A 50 0.22 -36.12 5.29
N ASP A 51 1.31 -35.55 5.77
CA ASP A 51 1.53 -35.20 7.16
C ASP A 51 0.89 -33.82 7.47
N GLU A 52 -0.41 -33.79 7.63
CA GLU A 52 -1.17 -32.57 7.94
C GLU A 52 -0.81 -32.02 9.33
N ALA A 53 -0.58 -32.89 10.31
CA ALA A 53 -0.21 -32.47 11.66
C ALA A 53 1.14 -31.78 11.69
N GLY A 54 2.13 -32.35 10.97
CA GLY A 54 3.44 -31.73 10.79
C GLY A 54 3.38 -30.37 10.07
N LEU A 55 2.54 -30.27 9.04
CA LEU A 55 2.34 -29.00 8.32
C LEU A 55 1.74 -27.93 9.22
N MET A 56 0.72 -28.25 10.03
CA MET A 56 0.12 -27.32 10.99
C MET A 56 1.15 -26.88 12.03
N ALA A 57 1.87 -27.82 12.64
CA ALA A 57 2.88 -27.52 13.65
C ALA A 57 4.02 -26.62 13.09
N LEU A 58 4.41 -26.84 11.85
CA LEU A 58 5.40 -25.99 11.16
C LEU A 58 4.83 -24.59 10.90
N GLN A 59 3.58 -24.49 10.42
CA GLN A 59 2.91 -23.21 10.20
C GLN A 59 2.85 -22.40 11.51
N ASP A 60 2.35 -22.99 12.60
CA ASP A 60 2.26 -22.33 13.92
C ASP A 60 3.63 -21.84 14.40
N SER A 61 4.68 -22.66 14.18
CA SER A 61 6.06 -22.28 14.51
C SER A 61 6.55 -21.08 13.70
N LEU A 62 6.29 -21.07 12.38
CA LEU A 62 6.69 -19.99 11.50
C LEU A 62 5.93 -18.69 11.78
N GLU A 63 4.64 -18.78 12.12
CA GLU A 63 3.83 -17.63 12.55
C GLU A 63 4.35 -17.01 13.86
N ALA A 64 4.68 -17.87 14.84
CA ALA A 64 5.28 -17.42 16.09
C ALA A 64 6.64 -16.76 15.87
N GLU A 65 7.48 -17.33 15.00
CA GLU A 65 8.78 -16.77 14.64
C GLU A 65 8.65 -15.44 13.89
N ALA A 66 7.75 -15.34 12.92
CA ALA A 66 7.47 -14.10 12.18
C ALA A 66 7.01 -12.98 13.12
N THR A 67 6.10 -13.31 14.05
CA THR A 67 5.63 -12.37 15.06
C THR A 67 6.75 -11.92 15.99
N ALA A 68 7.64 -12.84 16.39
CA ALA A 68 8.77 -12.53 17.26
C ALA A 68 9.82 -11.64 16.55
N GLN A 69 10.08 -11.89 15.26
CA GLN A 69 10.96 -11.03 14.46
C GLN A 69 10.37 -9.63 14.30
N TYR A 70 9.08 -9.53 13.96
CA TYR A 70 8.39 -8.26 13.80
C TYR A 70 8.37 -7.40 15.08
N LYS A 71 8.34 -8.01 16.28
CA LYS A 71 8.41 -7.25 17.54
C LYS A 71 9.65 -6.37 17.66
N ASN A 72 10.73 -6.74 16.98
CA ASN A 72 12.00 -6.02 17.00
C ASN A 72 12.14 -5.03 15.83
N GLU A 73 11.17 -5.00 14.90
CA GLU A 73 11.14 -4.03 13.80
C GLU A 73 10.39 -2.75 14.21
N GLU A 74 10.73 -1.65 13.57
CA GLU A 74 10.00 -0.39 13.71
C GLU A 74 8.62 -0.53 13.06
N LYS A 75 7.59 -0.25 13.85
CA LYS A 75 6.20 -0.33 13.38
C LYS A 75 5.86 0.85 12.48
N PHE A 76 5.19 0.57 11.37
CA PHE A 76 4.66 1.63 10.54
C PHE A 76 3.64 2.46 11.33
N LYS A 77 3.81 3.78 11.30
CA LYS A 77 2.89 4.77 11.84
C LYS A 77 2.87 5.99 10.95
N PHE A 78 1.69 6.55 10.75
CA PHE A 78 1.59 7.87 10.13
C PHE A 78 2.13 8.94 11.08
N THR A 79 2.86 9.92 10.53
CA THR A 79 3.28 11.09 11.31
C THR A 79 2.08 12.01 11.60
N PRO A 80 2.15 12.86 12.64
CA PRO A 80 1.10 13.84 12.89
C PRO A 80 0.79 14.74 11.68
N GLU A 81 1.83 15.10 10.91
CA GLU A 81 1.69 15.90 9.69
C GLU A 81 0.95 15.14 8.59
N GLN A 82 1.24 13.85 8.42
CA GLN A 82 0.52 13.00 7.47
C GLN A 82 -0.94 12.83 7.88
N ILE A 83 -1.21 12.58 9.17
CA ILE A 83 -2.58 12.49 9.70
C ILE A 83 -3.32 13.79 9.41
N ALA A 84 -2.72 14.95 9.75
CA ALA A 84 -3.33 16.25 9.48
C ALA A 84 -3.61 16.45 7.98
N ALA A 85 -2.67 16.12 7.10
CA ALA A 85 -2.85 16.24 5.66
C ALA A 85 -4.00 15.35 5.14
N TYR A 86 -4.01 14.06 5.48
CA TYR A 86 -5.04 13.13 4.99
C TYR A 86 -6.44 13.40 5.54
N THR A 87 -6.54 14.00 6.72
CA THR A 87 -7.84 14.35 7.33
C THR A 87 -8.38 15.72 6.89
N THR A 88 -7.55 16.59 6.34
CA THR A 88 -7.95 17.97 5.97
C THR A 88 -7.82 18.28 4.49
N ILE A 89 -6.74 17.84 3.86
CA ILE A 89 -6.44 18.10 2.44
C ILE A 89 -6.87 16.89 1.58
N GLY A 90 -6.65 15.69 2.09
CA GLY A 90 -6.88 14.44 1.39
C GLY A 90 -5.59 13.82 0.84
N GLY A 91 -5.72 12.76 0.07
CA GLY A 91 -4.60 12.06 -0.54
C GLY A 91 -4.82 10.56 -0.61
N ALA A 92 -3.72 9.81 -0.82
CA ALA A 92 -3.73 8.37 -1.01
C ALA A 92 -2.81 7.66 0.00
N PRO A 93 -3.18 7.60 1.30
CA PRO A 93 -2.31 7.10 2.37
C PRO A 93 -1.93 5.62 2.21
N HIS A 94 -2.69 4.85 1.43
CA HIS A 94 -2.36 3.45 1.11
C HIS A 94 -1.08 3.31 0.27
N LEU A 95 -0.63 4.38 -0.40
CA LEU A 95 0.60 4.37 -1.19
C LEU A 95 1.85 4.58 -0.32
N ASP A 96 1.70 5.17 0.87
CA ASP A 96 2.82 5.45 1.77
C ASP A 96 3.53 4.16 2.21
N GLY A 97 4.85 4.14 2.03
CA GLY A 97 5.69 2.98 2.32
C GLY A 97 5.59 1.83 1.31
N ALA A 98 4.64 1.88 0.35
CA ALA A 98 4.48 0.86 -0.69
C ALA A 98 5.07 1.32 -2.04
N TYR A 99 5.15 2.63 -2.29
CA TYR A 99 5.63 3.21 -3.53
C TYR A 99 6.69 4.28 -3.28
N THR A 100 7.60 4.44 -4.25
CA THR A 100 8.63 5.47 -4.20
C THR A 100 8.10 6.78 -4.77
N VAL A 101 8.21 7.86 -4.02
CA VAL A 101 7.96 9.22 -4.52
C VAL A 101 9.15 9.62 -5.39
N PHE A 102 8.90 9.95 -6.65
CA PHE A 102 9.93 10.32 -7.64
C PHE A 102 9.78 11.75 -8.17
N GLY A 103 8.71 12.45 -7.82
CA GLY A 103 8.48 13.82 -8.26
C GLY A 103 7.35 14.49 -7.49
N GLN A 104 7.30 15.81 -7.62
CA GLN A 104 6.28 16.65 -7.01
C GLN A 104 5.82 17.69 -8.04
N VAL A 105 4.51 17.95 -8.09
CA VAL A 105 3.95 19.06 -8.88
C VAL A 105 4.25 20.35 -8.16
N LEU A 106 4.96 21.25 -8.82
CA LEU A 106 5.30 22.57 -8.28
C LEU A 106 4.25 23.63 -8.65
N GLU A 107 3.75 23.58 -9.88
CA GLU A 107 2.78 24.53 -10.42
C GLU A 107 1.79 23.80 -11.34
N GLY A 108 0.59 24.34 -11.54
CA GLY A 108 -0.39 23.80 -12.49
C GLY A 108 -1.22 22.64 -11.92
N MET A 109 -1.42 22.58 -10.61
CA MET A 109 -2.22 21.52 -9.95
C MET A 109 -3.64 21.47 -10.49
N GLU A 110 -4.21 22.61 -10.88
CA GLU A 110 -5.53 22.70 -11.53
C GLU A 110 -5.61 21.93 -12.87
N THR A 111 -4.49 21.70 -13.54
CA THR A 111 -4.42 20.86 -14.74
C THR A 111 -4.49 19.38 -14.36
N VAL A 112 -3.83 18.98 -13.26
CA VAL A 112 -3.90 17.61 -12.72
C VAL A 112 -5.34 17.29 -12.33
N GLU A 113 -6.02 18.20 -11.62
CA GLU A 113 -7.42 18.04 -11.21
C GLU A 113 -8.37 17.89 -12.41
N LYS A 114 -8.15 18.67 -13.49
CA LYS A 114 -8.93 18.51 -14.74
C LYS A 114 -8.71 17.16 -15.41
N ILE A 115 -7.48 16.62 -15.36
CA ILE A 115 -7.16 15.30 -15.90
C ILE A 115 -7.81 14.21 -15.04
N GLU A 116 -7.71 14.32 -13.72
CA GLU A 116 -8.33 13.39 -12.78
C GLU A 116 -9.86 13.35 -12.93
N GLY A 117 -10.49 14.52 -13.08
CA GLY A 117 -11.93 14.66 -13.31
C GLY A 117 -12.41 14.28 -14.71
N ALA A 118 -11.50 13.87 -15.62
CA ALA A 118 -11.88 13.51 -16.98
C ALA A 118 -12.75 12.23 -16.99
N LYS A 119 -13.84 12.26 -17.77
CA LYS A 119 -14.70 11.10 -17.95
C LYS A 119 -13.91 9.93 -18.55
N THR A 120 -13.93 8.79 -17.86
CA THR A 120 -13.25 7.58 -18.32
C THR A 120 -14.23 6.54 -18.89
N GLY A 121 -13.69 5.66 -19.71
CA GLY A 121 -14.37 4.51 -20.27
C GLY A 121 -13.76 3.19 -19.75
N ARG A 122 -13.67 2.18 -20.61
CA ARG A 122 -13.10 0.87 -20.23
C ARG A 122 -11.63 1.02 -19.84
N ALA A 123 -11.25 0.36 -18.73
CA ALA A 123 -9.89 0.37 -18.16
C ALA A 123 -9.39 1.78 -17.83
N ASP A 124 -10.27 2.62 -17.31
CA ASP A 124 -10.01 3.99 -16.84
C ASP A 124 -9.38 4.91 -17.91
N ARG A 125 -9.52 4.53 -19.18
CA ARG A 125 -9.04 5.37 -20.28
C ARG A 125 -9.98 6.58 -20.44
N PRO A 126 -9.43 7.81 -20.51
CA PRO A 126 -10.22 8.99 -20.80
C PRO A 126 -10.99 8.85 -22.13
N VAL A 127 -12.29 9.22 -22.12
CA VAL A 127 -13.15 9.19 -23.31
C VAL A 127 -12.62 10.17 -24.35
N GLU A 128 -12.20 11.35 -23.91
CA GLU A 128 -11.51 12.35 -24.72
C GLU A 128 -10.00 12.22 -24.51
N ASN A 129 -9.24 12.29 -25.61
CA ASN A 129 -7.79 12.11 -25.51
C ASN A 129 -7.13 13.28 -24.78
N VAL A 130 -6.45 12.99 -23.69
CA VAL A 130 -5.50 13.93 -23.07
C VAL A 130 -4.17 13.81 -23.78
N ARG A 131 -3.63 14.91 -24.31
CA ARG A 131 -2.37 14.92 -25.07
C ARG A 131 -1.37 15.85 -24.42
N ILE A 132 -0.16 15.34 -24.23
CA ILE A 132 1.01 16.18 -23.93
C ILE A 132 1.48 16.79 -25.24
N LEU A 133 1.42 18.11 -25.36
CA LEU A 133 1.81 18.82 -26.57
C LEU A 133 3.31 19.11 -26.57
N ASN A 134 3.89 19.34 -25.41
CA ASN A 134 5.32 19.63 -25.27
C ASN A 134 5.78 19.15 -23.88
N ALA A 135 7.02 18.71 -23.79
CA ALA A 135 7.72 18.42 -22.53
C ALA A 135 9.15 18.94 -22.65
N THR A 136 9.57 19.77 -21.71
CA THR A 136 10.91 20.35 -21.70
C THR A 136 11.55 20.11 -20.34
N VAL A 137 12.80 19.64 -20.36
CA VAL A 137 13.60 19.57 -19.13
C VAL A 137 14.18 20.97 -18.89
N ILE A 138 13.97 21.48 -17.70
CA ILE A 138 14.59 22.73 -17.22
C ILE A 138 15.70 22.36 -16.25
N GLU A 139 16.91 22.88 -16.51
CA GLU A 139 18.09 22.71 -15.66
C GLU A 139 18.12 23.80 -14.56
#